data_273f70189fd104e67af903a7794be66e
#
_entry.id   273f70189fd104e67af903a7794be66e
#
_cell.length_a   1.000
_cell.length_b   1.000
_cell.length_c   1.000
_cell.angle_alpha   90.00
_cell.angle_beta   90.00
_cell.angle_gamma   90.00
#
_symmetry.space_group_name_H-M   'P 1'
#
loop_
_entity.id
_entity.type
_entity.pdbx_description
1 polymer ?
#
loop_
_entity_poly.entity_id
_entity_poly.type
_entity_poly.pdbx_seq_one_letter_code
_entity_poly.pdbx_strand_id
1 'polypeptide(L)'
;MKTMFYSITCCILFIIASGCSDSTKLESKAHKLSTNEQMTVFVTVPPQKSIIQAIAGKYVHIEVMVSPGKEPHDYQPTPKQMLALYSAKAYFEIGIPFEKTLVAKFKKMNIKVNFIDMHKNTKQLVYDINGKTTIDPHIWMSPIQLKTLCFNTLNALIKLMPKHKLYFENNYKVYIEKLDKTHKELKELLKPFKGKTFFVFHPAFGYFARDFGLNQEAVEIEGKEPTPKEFFNLISKAKRNDIKVIFVEPQFSQKSAQAFAEAIHGSVISINPLSENILDNFLYIAKELKSSFSSPKRNN
;
A
#
# COMPACT_ATOMS: atom_id res chain seq x y z
N MET A 1 -8.59 62.09 -75.22
CA MET A 1 -9.98 62.61 -75.04
C MET A 1 -10.59 61.87 -73.88
N LYS A 2 -10.95 62.64 -72.83
CA LYS A 2 -11.99 62.32 -71.80
C LYS A 2 -11.79 61.06 -70.93
N THR A 3 -11.95 61.04 -69.71
CA THR A 3 -12.30 61.97 -68.60
C THR A 3 -12.12 61.21 -67.29
N MET A 4 -11.60 61.91 -66.36
CA MET A 4 -11.39 61.60 -64.94
C MET A 4 -12.75 61.37 -64.22
N PHE A 5 -12.84 60.38 -63.34
CA PHE A 5 -13.77 60.40 -62.18
C PHE A 5 -13.11 59.79 -60.94
N TYR A 6 -12.98 60.62 -59.94
CA TYR A 6 -12.63 60.26 -58.58
C TYR A 6 -13.80 59.62 -57.87
N SER A 7 -13.55 58.56 -57.12
CA SER A 7 -14.48 58.15 -56.03
C SER A 7 -13.67 57.88 -54.77
N ILE A 8 -13.98 58.68 -53.78
CA ILE A 8 -13.49 58.61 -52.42
C ILE A 8 -14.28 57.50 -51.73
N THR A 9 -13.59 56.47 -51.23
CA THR A 9 -14.22 55.49 -50.29
C THR A 9 -13.49 55.53 -48.98
N CYS A 10 -14.26 55.89 -47.97
CA CYS A 10 -13.94 56.07 -46.55
C CYS A 10 -13.47 54.75 -45.92
N CYS A 11 -12.22 54.74 -45.38
CA CYS A 11 -11.74 53.65 -44.52
C CYS A 11 -12.33 53.81 -43.11
N ILE A 12 -13.24 52.93 -42.75
CA ILE A 12 -13.65 52.73 -41.37
C ILE A 12 -12.70 51.70 -40.75
N LEU A 13 -11.82 52.15 -39.87
CA LEU A 13 -11.00 51.29 -39.00
C LEU A 13 -11.91 50.65 -37.93
N PHE A 14 -12.14 49.37 -38.04
CA PHE A 14 -12.64 48.55 -36.93
C PHE A 14 -11.44 48.15 -36.05
N ILE A 15 -11.31 48.76 -34.87
CA ILE A 15 -10.43 48.28 -33.83
C ILE A 15 -11.14 47.15 -33.10
N ILE A 16 -10.82 45.90 -33.43
CA ILE A 16 -11.22 44.75 -32.64
C ILE A 16 -10.19 44.66 -31.48
N ALA A 17 -10.63 45.11 -30.30
CA ALA A 17 -9.91 44.85 -29.06
C ALA A 17 -10.04 43.36 -28.72
N SER A 18 -8.98 42.62 -28.98
CA SER A 18 -8.82 41.23 -28.50
C SER A 18 -8.56 41.25 -26.99
N GLY A 19 -9.63 41.13 -26.22
CA GLY A 19 -9.56 40.78 -24.80
C GLY A 19 -9.41 39.28 -24.66
N CYS A 20 -8.19 38.78 -24.76
CA CYS A 20 -7.86 37.40 -24.37
C CYS A 20 -6.60 37.46 -23.50
N SER A 21 -6.77 37.09 -22.26
CA SER A 21 -5.77 36.51 -21.35
C SER A 21 -5.77 37.03 -19.95
N ASP A 22 -6.69 36.55 -19.14
CA ASP A 22 -6.46 36.56 -17.69
C ASP A 22 -6.83 35.23 -17.00
N SER A 23 -7.46 34.30 -17.72
CA SER A 23 -7.81 32.99 -17.16
C SER A 23 -6.58 32.07 -16.92
N THR A 24 -5.55 32.15 -17.74
CA THR A 24 -4.32 31.35 -17.59
C THR A 24 -3.43 31.80 -16.45
N LYS A 25 -3.45 33.07 -16.08
CA LYS A 25 -2.69 33.60 -14.94
C LYS A 25 -3.37 33.28 -13.60
N LEU A 26 -4.69 33.17 -13.57
CA LEU A 26 -5.45 32.79 -12.38
C LEU A 26 -5.29 31.28 -12.08
N GLU A 27 -5.33 30.40 -13.09
CA GLU A 27 -5.09 28.97 -12.92
C GLU A 27 -3.64 28.67 -12.51
N SER A 28 -2.64 29.36 -13.09
CA SER A 28 -1.25 29.18 -12.69
C SER A 28 -0.96 29.70 -11.27
N LYS A 29 -1.69 30.73 -10.82
CA LYS A 29 -1.61 31.22 -9.44
C LYS A 29 -2.30 30.32 -8.44
N ALA A 30 -3.45 29.70 -8.81
CA ALA A 30 -4.14 28.71 -7.98
C ALA A 30 -3.30 27.43 -7.82
N HIS A 31 -2.64 26.98 -8.88
CA HIS A 31 -1.76 25.80 -8.82
C HIS A 31 -0.48 26.04 -8.01
N LYS A 32 0.10 27.25 -8.08
CA LYS A 32 1.28 27.64 -7.29
C LYS A 32 0.98 27.88 -5.80
N LEU A 33 -0.25 28.29 -5.45
CA LEU A 33 -0.68 28.47 -4.06
C LEU A 33 -0.93 27.14 -3.34
N SER A 34 -1.23 26.06 -4.10
CA SER A 34 -1.51 24.73 -3.50
C SER A 34 -0.25 23.98 -3.06
N THR A 35 0.92 24.29 -3.59
CA THR A 35 2.17 23.59 -3.26
C THR A 35 2.86 24.09 -1.99
N ASN A 36 2.44 25.23 -1.45
CA ASN A 36 3.10 25.85 -0.27
C ASN A 36 2.44 25.53 1.07
N GLU A 37 1.34 24.76 1.10
CA GLU A 37 0.62 24.39 2.34
C GLU A 37 0.65 22.88 2.65
N GLN A 38 1.28 22.06 1.81
CA GLN A 38 1.33 20.62 2.05
C GLN A 38 2.34 20.27 3.15
N MET A 39 1.85 19.55 4.15
CA MET A 39 2.70 19.00 5.20
C MET A 39 3.36 17.72 4.72
N THR A 40 4.70 17.65 4.72
CA THR A 40 5.42 16.43 4.40
C THR A 40 5.36 15.45 5.57
N VAL A 41 4.91 14.22 5.28
CA VAL A 41 4.90 13.09 6.20
C VAL A 41 5.56 11.88 5.57
N PHE A 42 6.11 11.00 6.41
CA PHE A 42 6.66 9.72 5.98
C PHE A 42 5.78 8.58 6.42
N VAL A 43 5.78 7.52 5.62
CA VAL A 43 5.23 6.21 5.93
C VAL A 43 6.30 5.15 5.70
N THR A 44 6.17 3.99 6.30
CA THR A 44 7.13 2.90 6.13
C THR A 44 6.93 2.18 4.81
N VAL A 45 5.70 1.75 4.52
CA VAL A 45 5.37 0.93 3.34
C VAL A 45 4.27 1.57 2.48
N PRO A 46 4.22 1.27 1.17
CA PRO A 46 3.26 1.87 0.24
C PRO A 46 1.77 1.75 0.64
N PRO A 47 1.29 0.63 1.24
CA PRO A 47 -0.10 0.53 1.69
C PRO A 47 -0.55 1.64 2.65
N GLN A 48 0.34 2.13 3.53
CA GLN A 48 0.02 3.23 4.45
C GLN A 48 -0.25 4.54 3.70
N LYS A 49 0.44 4.75 2.57
CA LYS A 49 0.26 5.96 1.75
C LYS A 49 -1.17 6.10 1.28
N SER A 50 -1.81 5.01 0.80
CA SER A 50 -3.20 5.05 0.35
C SER A 50 -4.18 5.44 1.46
N ILE A 51 -3.95 4.97 2.69
CA ILE A 51 -4.78 5.31 3.85
C ILE A 51 -4.65 6.81 4.16
N ILE A 52 -3.42 7.31 4.29
CA ILE A 52 -3.19 8.71 4.63
C ILE A 52 -3.68 9.62 3.50
N GLN A 53 -3.41 9.27 2.24
CA GLN A 53 -3.86 10.03 1.08
C GLN A 53 -5.38 10.10 1.00
N ALA A 54 -6.08 9.00 1.29
CA ALA A 54 -7.54 8.96 1.29
C ALA A 54 -8.14 9.89 2.37
N ILE A 55 -7.52 10.00 3.54
CA ILE A 55 -8.02 10.82 4.66
C ILE A 55 -7.57 12.29 4.53
N ALA A 56 -6.28 12.51 4.30
CA ALA A 56 -5.68 13.84 4.29
C ALA A 56 -5.83 14.60 2.96
N GLY A 57 -6.01 13.86 1.85
CA GLY A 57 -6.17 14.44 0.51
C GLY A 57 -5.00 15.34 0.14
N LYS A 58 -5.33 16.56 -0.31
CA LYS A 58 -4.35 17.54 -0.78
C LYS A 58 -3.47 18.20 0.30
N TYR A 59 -3.74 17.97 1.57
CA TYR A 59 -3.06 18.66 2.68
C TYR A 59 -1.73 18.01 3.09
N VAL A 60 -1.42 16.82 2.57
CA VAL A 60 -0.14 16.14 2.85
C VAL A 60 0.59 15.76 1.57
N HIS A 61 1.91 15.86 1.65
CA HIS A 61 2.84 15.19 0.75
C HIS A 61 3.40 13.96 1.46
N ILE A 62 3.27 12.78 0.86
CA ILE A 62 3.57 11.51 1.51
C ILE A 62 4.80 10.88 0.85
N GLU A 63 5.86 10.74 1.62
CA GLU A 63 7.07 10.01 1.24
C GLU A 63 7.02 8.59 1.81
N VAL A 64 7.41 7.62 1.00
CA VAL A 64 7.48 6.21 1.42
C VAL A 64 8.93 5.84 1.72
N MET A 65 9.18 5.31 2.91
CA MET A 65 10.53 4.95 3.34
C MET A 65 11.06 3.75 2.56
N VAL A 66 10.29 2.65 2.50
CA VAL A 66 10.69 1.45 1.77
C VAL A 66 10.38 1.64 0.28
N SER A 67 11.43 1.75 -0.52
CA SER A 67 11.30 1.92 -1.98
C SER A 67 10.61 0.73 -2.63
N PRO A 68 9.89 0.93 -3.76
CA PRO A 68 9.26 -0.16 -4.49
C PRO A 68 10.25 -1.29 -4.82
N GLY A 69 9.80 -2.54 -4.67
CA GLY A 69 10.60 -3.74 -4.93
C GLY A 69 11.66 -4.05 -3.88
N LYS A 70 11.72 -3.31 -2.78
CA LYS A 70 12.60 -3.60 -1.64
C LYS A 70 11.85 -4.33 -0.55
N GLU A 71 12.59 -5.21 0.13
CA GLU A 71 12.12 -5.97 1.27
C GLU A 71 12.13 -5.06 2.53
N PRO A 72 10.99 -4.97 3.28
CA PRO A 72 10.88 -4.05 4.41
C PRO A 72 11.62 -4.47 5.67
N HIS A 73 11.81 -5.77 5.94
CA HIS A 73 12.31 -6.25 7.23
C HIS A 73 13.76 -5.81 7.50
N ASP A 74 14.62 -5.89 6.48
CA ASP A 74 16.04 -5.54 6.54
C ASP A 74 16.35 -4.18 5.90
N TYR A 75 15.33 -3.33 5.73
CA TYR A 75 15.49 -2.07 5.04
C TYR A 75 16.41 -1.10 5.77
N GLN A 76 17.35 -0.52 5.04
CA GLN A 76 18.22 0.54 5.54
C GLN A 76 17.97 1.82 4.76
N PRO A 77 17.46 2.88 5.43
CA PRO A 77 17.24 4.16 4.79
C PRO A 77 18.53 4.77 4.24
N THR A 78 18.45 5.33 3.04
CA THR A 78 19.56 6.06 2.43
C THR A 78 19.82 7.39 3.13
N PRO A 79 21.03 7.98 3.04
CA PRO A 79 21.30 9.32 3.57
C PRO A 79 20.33 10.39 3.07
N LYS A 80 19.91 10.31 1.81
CA LYS A 80 18.91 11.23 1.22
C LYS A 80 17.55 11.12 1.91
N GLN A 81 17.09 9.90 2.16
CA GLN A 81 15.83 9.65 2.88
C GLN A 81 15.91 10.14 4.33
N MET A 82 17.07 9.94 4.99
CA MET A 82 17.28 10.41 6.36
C MET A 82 17.24 11.96 6.43
N LEU A 83 17.81 12.66 5.46
CA LEU A 83 17.72 14.12 5.36
C LEU A 83 16.30 14.61 5.10
N ALA A 84 15.57 13.94 4.19
CA ALA A 84 14.18 14.27 3.92
C ALA A 84 13.29 14.05 5.15
N LEU A 85 13.49 12.93 5.87
CA LEU A 85 12.78 12.65 7.11
C LEU A 85 13.07 13.67 8.21
N TYR A 86 14.32 14.16 8.29
CA TYR A 86 14.68 15.22 9.23
C TYR A 86 13.80 16.47 9.08
N SER A 87 13.40 16.79 7.86
CA SER A 87 12.55 17.95 7.53
C SER A 87 11.06 17.66 7.59
N ALA A 88 10.66 16.40 7.76
CA ALA A 88 9.26 16.00 7.81
C ALA A 88 8.59 16.36 9.14
N LYS A 89 7.28 16.55 9.12
CA LYS A 89 6.47 16.83 10.32
C LYS A 89 6.12 15.57 11.10
N ALA A 90 5.95 14.44 10.40
CA ALA A 90 5.56 13.19 11.03
C ALA A 90 6.09 11.97 10.27
N TYR A 91 6.28 10.89 11.01
CA TYR A 91 6.52 9.55 10.51
C TYR A 91 5.44 8.61 11.07
N PHE A 92 4.71 7.93 10.19
CA PHE A 92 3.66 6.99 10.56
C PHE A 92 4.23 5.57 10.59
N GLU A 93 4.41 5.04 11.79
CA GLU A 93 4.93 3.69 12.04
C GLU A 93 3.84 2.64 11.84
N ILE A 94 4.22 1.45 11.34
CA ILE A 94 3.33 0.31 11.12
C ILE A 94 3.73 -0.93 11.94
N GLY A 95 4.85 -0.87 12.67
CA GLY A 95 5.33 -1.95 13.54
C GLY A 95 6.41 -2.83 12.92
N ILE A 96 7.00 -2.45 11.80
CA ILE A 96 8.13 -3.17 11.20
C ILE A 96 9.40 -3.01 12.07
N PRO A 97 10.20 -4.08 12.24
CA PRO A 97 11.30 -4.08 13.22
C PRO A 97 12.32 -2.94 13.10
N PHE A 98 12.68 -2.52 11.88
CA PHE A 98 13.67 -1.46 11.69
C PHE A 98 13.20 -0.08 12.21
N GLU A 99 11.88 0.16 12.28
CA GLU A 99 11.32 1.42 12.81
C GLU A 99 11.79 1.71 14.23
N LYS A 100 11.92 0.68 15.06
CA LYS A 100 12.42 0.83 16.45
C LYS A 100 13.82 1.46 16.48
N THR A 101 14.70 1.00 15.60
CA THR A 101 16.06 1.53 15.45
C THR A 101 16.04 2.96 14.91
N LEU A 102 15.19 3.23 13.93
CA LEU A 102 15.01 4.56 13.34
C LEU A 102 14.53 5.56 14.40
N VAL A 103 13.46 5.24 15.12
CA VAL A 103 12.91 6.08 16.20
C VAL A 103 13.94 6.35 17.29
N ALA A 104 14.65 5.31 17.75
CA ALA A 104 15.69 5.44 18.77
C ALA A 104 16.81 6.39 18.31
N LYS A 105 17.25 6.29 17.05
CA LYS A 105 18.25 7.15 16.44
C LYS A 105 17.80 8.62 16.43
N PHE A 106 16.58 8.90 16.00
CA PHE A 106 16.03 10.26 15.95
C PHE A 106 15.86 10.86 17.36
N LYS A 107 15.40 10.08 18.32
CA LYS A 107 15.31 10.50 19.73
C LYS A 107 16.70 10.87 20.29
N LYS A 108 17.73 10.03 20.04
CA LYS A 108 19.10 10.29 20.48
C LYS A 108 19.69 11.56 19.88
N MET A 109 19.33 11.88 18.63
CA MET A 109 19.78 13.10 17.93
C MET A 109 18.95 14.33 18.28
N ASN A 110 17.96 14.22 19.17
CA ASN A 110 17.01 15.29 19.54
C ASN A 110 16.29 15.93 18.33
N ILE A 111 15.97 15.13 17.32
CA ILE A 111 15.29 15.57 16.11
C ILE A 111 13.77 15.55 16.34
N LYS A 112 13.12 16.66 16.03
CA LYS A 112 11.68 16.89 16.28
C LYS A 112 10.82 16.37 15.10
N VAL A 113 10.72 15.05 14.95
CA VAL A 113 9.72 14.40 14.09
C VAL A 113 8.66 13.77 14.98
N ASN A 114 7.38 13.92 14.63
CA ASN A 114 6.30 13.24 15.34
C ASN A 114 6.20 11.78 14.85
N PHE A 115 6.68 10.83 15.65
CA PHE A 115 6.48 9.41 15.39
C PHE A 115 5.09 9.01 15.85
N ILE A 116 4.31 8.47 14.93
CA ILE A 116 2.89 8.16 15.09
C ILE A 116 2.69 6.67 14.90
N ASP A 117 2.32 5.99 15.95
CA ASP A 117 2.00 4.56 15.94
C ASP A 117 0.62 4.33 15.31
N MET A 118 0.58 3.95 14.02
CA MET A 118 -0.65 3.62 13.32
C MET A 118 -1.26 2.31 13.80
N HIS A 119 -0.46 1.37 14.30
CA HIS A 119 -0.91 0.03 14.70
C HIS A 119 -1.30 -0.06 16.19
N LYS A 120 -1.33 1.05 16.89
CA LYS A 120 -1.77 1.11 18.30
C LYS A 120 -3.17 0.53 18.45
N ASN A 121 -3.34 -0.33 19.46
CA ASN A 121 -4.61 -1.01 19.78
C ASN A 121 -5.12 -1.97 18.68
N THR A 122 -4.29 -2.38 17.75
CA THR A 122 -4.63 -3.46 16.81
C THR A 122 -4.48 -4.82 17.48
N LYS A 123 -5.27 -5.80 17.01
CA LYS A 123 -5.13 -7.18 17.45
C LYS A 123 -4.00 -7.87 16.67
N GLN A 124 -2.85 -7.95 17.30
CA GLN A 124 -1.66 -8.57 16.71
C GLN A 124 -1.84 -10.07 16.47
N LEU A 125 -1.22 -10.57 15.41
CA LEU A 125 -1.05 -11.99 15.14
C LEU A 125 0.33 -12.41 15.67
N VAL A 126 0.32 -13.49 16.45
CA VAL A 126 1.52 -13.96 17.16
C VAL A 126 1.76 -15.40 16.77
N TYR A 127 2.99 -15.74 16.45
CA TYR A 127 3.46 -17.08 16.18
C TYR A 127 4.47 -17.52 17.24
N ASP A 128 4.46 -18.81 17.55
CA ASP A 128 5.57 -19.47 18.25
C ASP A 128 6.49 -20.09 17.19
N ILE A 129 7.71 -19.59 17.09
CA ILE A 129 8.74 -20.11 16.19
C ILE A 129 9.88 -20.60 17.07
N ASN A 130 10.05 -21.93 17.14
CA ASN A 130 11.11 -22.57 17.93
C ASN A 130 11.13 -22.15 19.42
N GLY A 131 9.94 -21.99 20.05
CA GLY A 131 9.80 -21.54 21.43
C GLY A 131 9.97 -20.03 21.64
N LYS A 132 10.11 -19.27 20.56
CA LYS A 132 10.18 -17.81 20.58
C LYS A 132 8.91 -17.19 20.05
N THR A 133 8.26 -16.39 20.88
CA THR A 133 7.10 -15.59 20.47
C THR A 133 7.51 -14.51 19.49
N THR A 134 6.93 -14.55 18.30
CA THR A 134 7.19 -13.57 17.21
C THR A 134 5.87 -12.94 16.77
N ILE A 135 5.85 -11.61 16.65
CA ILE A 135 4.71 -10.86 16.17
C ILE A 135 4.82 -10.73 14.64
N ASP A 136 3.75 -11.08 13.94
CA ASP A 136 3.60 -10.82 12.51
C ASP A 136 3.49 -9.30 12.28
N PRO A 137 4.42 -8.66 11.55
CA PRO A 137 4.38 -7.23 11.31
C PRO A 137 3.40 -6.81 10.20
N HIS A 138 2.85 -7.74 9.40
CA HIS A 138 2.06 -7.46 8.19
C HIS A 138 0.59 -7.07 8.50
N ILE A 139 0.38 -6.25 9.52
CA ILE A 139 -0.94 -5.85 10.04
C ILE A 139 -1.83 -5.18 8.98
N TRP A 140 -1.23 -4.49 8.01
CA TRP A 140 -1.96 -3.85 6.91
C TRP A 140 -2.65 -4.86 5.98
N MET A 141 -2.26 -6.14 6.04
CA MET A 141 -2.92 -7.22 5.30
C MET A 141 -4.21 -7.71 5.94
N SER A 142 -4.69 -7.07 7.01
CA SER A 142 -5.98 -7.32 7.64
C SER A 142 -7.01 -6.26 7.25
N PRO A 143 -8.02 -6.55 6.43
CA PRO A 143 -9.14 -5.62 6.19
C PRO A 143 -9.85 -5.21 7.48
N ILE A 144 -9.89 -6.08 8.50
CA ILE A 144 -10.49 -5.78 9.80
C ILE A 144 -9.64 -4.76 10.56
N GLN A 145 -8.31 -4.95 10.64
CA GLN A 145 -7.42 -4.05 11.38
C GLN A 145 -7.21 -2.71 10.67
N LEU A 146 -7.42 -2.63 9.34
CA LEU A 146 -7.34 -1.37 8.60
C LEU A 146 -8.26 -0.29 9.20
N LYS A 147 -9.41 -0.64 9.78
CA LYS A 147 -10.27 0.34 10.46
C LYS A 147 -9.56 1.04 11.61
N THR A 148 -8.81 0.27 12.41
CA THR A 148 -8.02 0.81 13.52
C THR A 148 -6.87 1.67 12.99
N LEU A 149 -6.17 1.23 11.94
CA LEU A 149 -5.12 2.03 11.29
C LEU A 149 -5.66 3.36 10.77
N CYS A 150 -6.82 3.34 10.10
CA CYS A 150 -7.49 4.55 9.59
C CYS A 150 -7.91 5.50 10.73
N PHE A 151 -8.44 4.95 11.84
CA PHE A 151 -8.84 5.74 13.00
C PHE A 151 -7.65 6.41 13.68
N ASN A 152 -6.55 5.67 13.85
CA ASN A 152 -5.31 6.23 14.42
C ASN A 152 -4.72 7.30 13.50
N THR A 153 -4.77 7.10 12.19
CA THR A 153 -4.36 8.09 11.18
C THR A 153 -5.20 9.36 11.27
N LEU A 154 -6.54 9.24 11.31
CA LEU A 154 -7.45 10.38 11.45
C LEU A 154 -7.10 11.22 12.69
N ASN A 155 -6.97 10.57 13.85
CA ASN A 155 -6.66 11.26 15.11
C ASN A 155 -5.31 11.98 15.07
N ALA A 156 -4.30 11.38 14.43
CA ALA A 156 -2.99 11.98 14.25
C ALA A 156 -3.08 13.21 13.33
N LEU A 157 -3.76 13.10 12.19
CA LEU A 157 -3.95 14.19 11.24
C LEU A 157 -4.70 15.37 11.85
N ILE A 158 -5.74 15.10 12.65
CA ILE A 158 -6.48 16.16 13.37
C ILE A 158 -5.58 16.89 14.37
N LYS A 159 -4.71 16.16 15.09
CA LYS A 159 -3.72 16.79 16.01
C LYS A 159 -2.70 17.64 15.29
N LEU A 160 -2.22 17.17 14.14
CA LEU A 160 -1.21 17.87 13.33
C LEU A 160 -1.79 19.08 12.61
N MET A 161 -3.05 19.01 12.18
CA MET A 161 -3.71 20.04 11.36
C MET A 161 -5.18 20.25 11.80
N PRO A 162 -5.44 20.79 12.99
CA PRO A 162 -6.79 20.91 13.58
C PRO A 162 -7.76 21.75 12.73
N LYS A 163 -7.24 22.67 11.93
CA LYS A 163 -8.05 23.51 11.01
C LYS A 163 -8.77 22.68 9.93
N HIS A 164 -8.29 21.48 9.62
CA HIS A 164 -8.82 20.61 8.58
C HIS A 164 -9.61 19.42 9.12
N LYS A 165 -9.96 19.44 10.42
CA LYS A 165 -10.67 18.36 11.11
C LYS A 165 -11.88 17.84 10.33
N LEU A 166 -12.81 18.71 9.97
CA LEU A 166 -14.05 18.32 9.26
C LEU A 166 -13.78 17.67 7.90
N TYR A 167 -12.77 18.15 7.17
CA TYR A 167 -12.36 17.56 5.90
C TYR A 167 -11.85 16.13 6.11
N PHE A 168 -10.99 15.91 7.11
CA PHE A 168 -10.45 14.59 7.41
C PHE A 168 -11.53 13.63 7.90
N GLU A 169 -12.44 14.07 8.76
CA GLU A 169 -13.56 13.26 9.25
C GLU A 169 -14.50 12.82 8.11
N ASN A 170 -14.80 13.71 7.17
CA ASN A 170 -15.64 13.38 6.02
C ASN A 170 -14.93 12.36 5.09
N ASN A 171 -13.66 12.57 4.77
CA ASN A 171 -12.90 11.64 3.95
C ASN A 171 -12.73 10.27 4.64
N TYR A 172 -12.49 10.26 5.93
CA TYR A 172 -12.42 9.04 6.73
C TYR A 172 -13.72 8.24 6.61
N LYS A 173 -14.90 8.87 6.77
CA LYS A 173 -16.20 8.20 6.61
C LYS A 173 -16.31 7.53 5.24
N VAL A 174 -16.01 8.28 4.17
CA VAL A 174 -16.06 7.77 2.79
C VAL A 174 -15.10 6.57 2.60
N TYR A 175 -13.90 6.65 3.18
CA TYR A 175 -12.93 5.56 3.06
C TYR A 175 -13.36 4.31 3.85
N ILE A 176 -13.93 4.48 5.06
CA ILE A 176 -14.46 3.37 5.86
C ILE A 176 -15.64 2.68 5.15
N GLU A 177 -16.54 3.43 4.53
CA GLU A 177 -17.63 2.84 3.73
C GLU A 177 -17.10 1.98 2.57
N LYS A 178 -16.06 2.45 1.85
CA LYS A 178 -15.38 1.66 0.82
C LYS A 178 -14.74 0.39 1.39
N LEU A 179 -14.05 0.52 2.52
CA LEU A 179 -13.42 -0.61 3.20
C LEU A 179 -14.47 -1.65 3.65
N ASP A 180 -15.60 -1.22 4.18
CA ASP A 180 -16.69 -2.10 4.60
C ASP A 180 -17.31 -2.85 3.41
N LYS A 181 -17.51 -2.15 2.30
CA LYS A 181 -17.98 -2.78 1.06
C LYS A 181 -16.99 -3.82 0.56
N THR A 182 -15.70 -3.47 0.50
CA THR A 182 -14.63 -4.39 0.10
C THR A 182 -14.57 -5.62 1.03
N HIS A 183 -14.63 -5.40 2.35
CA HIS A 183 -14.60 -6.50 3.32
C HIS A 183 -15.81 -7.46 3.15
N LYS A 184 -17.00 -6.92 2.89
CA LYS A 184 -18.19 -7.73 2.61
C LYS A 184 -18.00 -8.58 1.34
N GLU A 185 -17.49 -7.99 0.26
CA GLU A 185 -17.22 -8.70 -0.99
C GLU A 185 -16.18 -9.81 -0.79
N LEU A 186 -15.07 -9.52 -0.09
CA LEU A 186 -14.05 -10.51 0.25
C LEU A 186 -14.63 -11.69 1.03
N LYS A 187 -15.50 -11.40 2.01
CA LYS A 187 -16.16 -12.43 2.82
C LYS A 187 -17.02 -13.37 1.97
N GLU A 188 -17.80 -12.81 1.04
CA GLU A 188 -18.62 -13.65 0.14
C GLU A 188 -17.75 -14.46 -0.85
N LEU A 189 -16.68 -13.85 -1.41
CA LEU A 189 -15.77 -14.54 -2.32
C LEU A 189 -15.04 -15.72 -1.66
N LEU A 190 -14.63 -15.59 -0.41
CA LEU A 190 -13.76 -16.56 0.28
C LEU A 190 -14.51 -17.53 1.19
N LYS A 191 -15.77 -17.24 1.54
CA LYS A 191 -16.62 -18.11 2.40
C LYS A 191 -16.62 -19.58 2.00
N PRO A 192 -16.72 -19.98 0.70
CA PRO A 192 -16.71 -21.37 0.29
C PRO A 192 -15.39 -22.11 0.54
N PHE A 193 -14.31 -21.36 0.79
CA PHE A 193 -12.95 -21.89 0.88
C PHE A 193 -12.40 -21.89 2.31
N LYS A 194 -13.24 -21.67 3.32
CA LYS A 194 -12.84 -21.71 4.73
C LYS A 194 -12.11 -23.02 5.06
N GLY A 195 -10.97 -22.93 5.74
CA GLY A 195 -10.10 -24.06 6.08
C GLY A 195 -9.14 -24.47 4.95
N LYS A 196 -9.27 -23.90 3.75
CA LYS A 196 -8.31 -24.18 2.66
C LYS A 196 -6.94 -23.56 2.96
N THR A 197 -5.90 -24.25 2.51
CA THR A 197 -4.49 -23.82 2.63
C THR A 197 -4.02 -23.27 1.30
N PHE A 198 -3.30 -22.15 1.33
CA PHE A 198 -2.57 -21.61 0.20
C PHE A 198 -1.09 -21.45 0.55
N PHE A 199 -0.24 -21.59 -0.46
CA PHE A 199 1.20 -21.45 -0.31
C PHE A 199 1.67 -20.12 -0.87
N VAL A 200 2.47 -19.42 -0.08
CA VAL A 200 3.15 -18.18 -0.43
C VAL A 200 4.66 -18.37 -0.37
N PHE A 201 5.42 -17.53 -1.04
CA PHE A 201 6.87 -17.55 -0.85
C PHE A 201 7.23 -16.95 0.51
N HIS A 202 6.83 -15.73 0.79
CA HIS A 202 7.04 -15.02 2.07
C HIS A 202 5.74 -14.95 2.90
N PRO A 203 5.77 -15.11 4.25
CA PRO A 203 4.56 -15.22 5.08
C PRO A 203 3.86 -13.88 5.37
N ALA A 204 3.59 -13.06 4.35
CA ALA A 204 3.00 -11.73 4.51
C ALA A 204 1.46 -11.70 4.65
N PHE A 205 0.76 -12.83 4.49
CA PHE A 205 -0.70 -12.88 4.36
C PHE A 205 -1.40 -13.52 5.57
N GLY A 206 -0.70 -13.69 6.70
CA GLY A 206 -1.23 -14.33 7.89
C GLY A 206 -2.48 -13.66 8.45
N TYR A 207 -2.49 -12.33 8.49
CA TYR A 207 -3.68 -11.57 8.91
C TYR A 207 -4.86 -11.74 7.96
N PHE A 208 -4.62 -11.72 6.64
CA PHE A 208 -5.64 -11.96 5.64
C PHE A 208 -6.21 -13.39 5.77
N ALA A 209 -5.34 -14.38 5.90
CA ALA A 209 -5.73 -15.76 6.12
C ALA A 209 -6.63 -15.90 7.36
N ARG A 210 -6.21 -15.35 8.51
CA ARG A 210 -7.01 -15.33 9.75
C ARG A 210 -8.37 -14.69 9.57
N ASP A 211 -8.45 -13.53 8.92
CA ASP A 211 -9.67 -12.76 8.78
C ASP A 211 -10.75 -13.49 7.94
N PHE A 212 -10.33 -14.38 7.04
CA PHE A 212 -11.23 -15.17 6.17
C PHE A 212 -11.25 -16.65 6.47
N GLY A 213 -10.59 -17.10 7.54
CA GLY A 213 -10.57 -18.50 7.95
C GLY A 213 -9.81 -19.41 6.99
N LEU A 214 -8.80 -18.90 6.33
CA LEU A 214 -7.84 -19.63 5.48
C LEU A 214 -6.59 -20.00 6.26
N ASN A 215 -5.76 -20.89 5.70
CA ASN A 215 -4.46 -21.24 6.24
C ASN A 215 -3.36 -20.83 5.27
N GLN A 216 -2.38 -20.06 5.76
CA GLN A 216 -1.17 -19.69 5.01
C GLN A 216 -0.05 -20.69 5.35
N GLU A 217 0.66 -21.16 4.32
CA GLU A 217 1.93 -21.87 4.43
C GLU A 217 2.99 -21.08 3.64
N ALA A 218 4.17 -20.91 4.20
CA ALA A 218 5.24 -20.18 3.54
C ALA A 218 6.39 -21.12 3.14
N VAL A 219 7.05 -20.80 2.02
CA VAL A 219 8.25 -21.50 1.58
C VAL A 219 9.48 -20.97 2.33
N GLU A 220 9.54 -19.65 2.51
CA GLU A 220 10.57 -18.99 3.30
C GLU A 220 10.39 -19.27 4.79
N ILE A 221 11.48 -19.44 5.52
CA ILE A 221 11.51 -19.70 6.96
C ILE A 221 12.38 -18.61 7.63
N GLU A 222 11.78 -17.81 8.51
CA GLU A 222 12.47 -16.75 9.28
C GLU A 222 13.29 -15.76 8.41
N GLY A 223 12.76 -15.36 7.24
CA GLY A 223 13.45 -14.44 6.34
C GLY A 223 14.57 -15.09 5.51
N LYS A 224 14.62 -16.43 5.46
CA LYS A 224 15.68 -17.18 4.75
C LYS A 224 15.07 -18.19 3.81
N GLU A 225 15.80 -18.47 2.72
CA GLU A 225 15.48 -19.62 1.88
C GLU A 225 15.58 -20.92 2.70
N PRO A 226 14.65 -21.88 2.47
CA PRO A 226 14.66 -23.14 3.20
C PRO A 226 15.91 -23.95 2.87
N THR A 227 16.38 -24.73 3.85
CA THR A 227 17.37 -25.78 3.59
C THR A 227 16.81 -26.82 2.64
N PRO A 228 17.65 -27.62 1.93
CA PRO A 228 17.16 -28.68 1.02
C PRO A 228 16.17 -29.64 1.69
N LYS A 229 16.37 -29.99 2.95
CA LYS A 229 15.46 -30.86 3.73
C LYS A 229 14.11 -30.21 3.97
N GLU A 230 14.09 -28.94 4.37
CA GLU A 230 12.87 -28.16 4.60
C GLU A 230 12.09 -27.97 3.29
N PHE A 231 12.80 -27.63 2.21
CA PHE A 231 12.21 -27.47 0.88
C PHE A 231 11.54 -28.77 0.42
N PHE A 232 12.20 -29.93 0.59
CA PHE A 232 11.61 -31.24 0.28
C PHE A 232 10.35 -31.53 1.13
N ASN A 233 10.37 -31.20 2.43
CA ASN A 233 9.24 -31.38 3.32
C ASN A 233 8.05 -30.50 2.91
N LEU A 234 8.30 -29.25 2.52
CA LEU A 234 7.29 -28.32 2.02
C LEU A 234 6.67 -28.80 0.71
N ILE A 235 7.48 -29.30 -0.24
CA ILE A 235 6.98 -29.92 -1.48
C ILE A 235 6.07 -31.12 -1.15
N SER A 236 6.51 -31.99 -0.25
CA SER A 236 5.74 -33.16 0.18
C SER A 236 4.41 -32.74 0.83
N LYS A 237 4.42 -31.68 1.64
CA LYS A 237 3.21 -31.09 2.26
C LYS A 237 2.27 -30.51 1.20
N ALA A 238 2.81 -29.77 0.25
CA ALA A 238 2.03 -29.19 -0.85
C ALA A 238 1.35 -30.26 -1.70
N LYS A 239 2.08 -31.34 -2.05
CA LYS A 239 1.53 -32.47 -2.81
C LYS A 239 0.41 -33.19 -2.05
N ARG A 240 0.59 -33.45 -0.75
CA ARG A 240 -0.47 -34.07 0.09
C ARG A 240 -1.74 -33.21 0.16
N ASN A 241 -1.64 -31.90 0.09
CA ASN A 241 -2.76 -30.96 0.10
C ASN A 241 -3.25 -30.61 -1.31
N ASP A 242 -2.77 -31.27 -2.35
CA ASP A 242 -3.12 -31.04 -3.77
C ASP A 242 -2.94 -29.56 -4.19
N ILE A 243 -1.88 -28.93 -3.69
CA ILE A 243 -1.55 -27.54 -4.02
C ILE A 243 -0.97 -27.50 -5.43
N LYS A 244 -1.52 -26.61 -6.26
CA LYS A 244 -1.09 -26.38 -7.66
C LYS A 244 -0.62 -24.95 -7.93
N VAL A 245 -0.74 -24.07 -6.95
CA VAL A 245 -0.33 -22.68 -7.08
C VAL A 245 0.53 -22.28 -5.89
N ILE A 246 1.66 -21.65 -6.16
CA ILE A 246 2.42 -20.89 -5.20
C ILE A 246 2.30 -19.41 -5.52
N PHE A 247 2.00 -18.62 -4.51
CA PHE A 247 1.96 -17.17 -4.64
C PHE A 247 3.34 -16.59 -4.27
N VAL A 248 3.81 -15.64 -5.07
CA VAL A 248 5.12 -15.01 -4.87
C VAL A 248 4.98 -13.50 -4.92
N GLU A 249 5.68 -12.84 -4.03
CA GLU A 249 5.74 -11.39 -3.95
C GLU A 249 6.87 -10.85 -4.86
N PRO A 250 6.71 -9.67 -5.50
CA PRO A 250 7.70 -9.10 -6.40
C PRO A 250 9.08 -8.85 -5.76
N GLN A 251 9.12 -8.76 -4.42
CA GLN A 251 10.34 -8.51 -3.64
C GLN A 251 11.24 -9.74 -3.48
N PHE A 252 10.71 -10.94 -3.77
CA PHE A 252 11.38 -12.22 -3.51
C PHE A 252 11.78 -12.96 -4.78
N SER A 253 12.56 -14.04 -4.59
CA SER A 253 13.14 -14.83 -5.68
C SER A 253 12.08 -15.54 -6.53
N GLN A 254 11.85 -15.03 -7.73
CA GLN A 254 10.98 -15.68 -8.71
C GLN A 254 11.53 -17.06 -9.11
N LYS A 255 12.88 -17.23 -9.12
CA LYS A 255 13.53 -18.49 -9.46
C LYS A 255 13.25 -19.58 -8.45
N SER A 256 13.34 -19.27 -7.14
CA SER A 256 13.03 -20.22 -6.06
C SER A 256 11.54 -20.61 -6.05
N ALA A 257 10.65 -19.63 -6.28
CA ALA A 257 9.21 -19.90 -6.42
C ALA A 257 8.90 -20.79 -7.63
N GLN A 258 9.57 -20.56 -8.77
CA GLN A 258 9.40 -21.37 -9.97
C GLN A 258 9.88 -22.82 -9.75
N ALA A 259 11.04 -23.01 -9.11
CA ALA A 259 11.53 -24.35 -8.76
C ALA A 259 10.56 -25.12 -7.84
N PHE A 260 9.92 -24.42 -6.89
CA PHE A 260 8.90 -25.02 -6.04
C PHE A 260 7.66 -25.42 -6.85
N ALA A 261 7.17 -24.51 -7.71
CA ALA A 261 6.01 -24.77 -8.56
C ALA A 261 6.22 -25.96 -9.48
N GLU A 262 7.40 -26.07 -10.13
CA GLU A 262 7.76 -27.23 -10.97
C GLU A 262 7.75 -28.53 -10.18
N ALA A 263 8.31 -28.51 -8.97
CA ALA A 263 8.35 -29.71 -8.11
C ALA A 263 6.95 -30.21 -7.67
N ILE A 264 5.94 -29.32 -7.62
CA ILE A 264 4.55 -29.69 -7.32
C ILE A 264 3.68 -29.86 -8.57
N HIS A 265 4.25 -29.75 -9.78
CA HIS A 265 3.51 -29.70 -11.05
C HIS A 265 2.46 -28.59 -11.08
N GLY A 266 2.81 -27.45 -10.55
CA GLY A 266 1.95 -26.27 -10.37
C GLY A 266 2.40 -25.07 -11.18
N SER A 267 1.91 -23.90 -10.78
CA SER A 267 2.22 -22.59 -11.37
C SER A 267 2.53 -21.55 -10.30
N VAL A 268 3.19 -20.47 -10.73
CA VAL A 268 3.47 -19.29 -9.89
C VAL A 268 2.49 -18.19 -10.24
N ILE A 269 1.90 -17.55 -9.22
CA ILE A 269 1.07 -16.36 -9.37
C ILE A 269 1.67 -15.26 -8.52
N SER A 270 1.87 -14.07 -9.12
CA SER A 270 2.40 -12.91 -8.38
C SER A 270 1.28 -12.20 -7.62
N ILE A 271 1.48 -12.00 -6.30
CA ILE A 271 0.65 -11.16 -5.43
C ILE A 271 1.54 -10.20 -4.65
N ASN A 272 1.11 -8.96 -4.48
CA ASN A 272 1.95 -7.93 -3.85
C ASN A 272 1.35 -7.39 -2.55
N PRO A 273 1.87 -7.77 -1.37
CA PRO A 273 1.39 -7.24 -0.09
C PRO A 273 1.73 -5.76 0.11
N LEU A 274 2.65 -5.21 -0.71
CA LEU A 274 3.07 -3.81 -0.67
C LEU A 274 2.41 -2.94 -1.75
N SER A 275 1.29 -3.38 -2.34
CA SER A 275 0.53 -2.57 -3.29
C SER A 275 0.01 -1.30 -2.63
N GLU A 276 0.23 -0.15 -3.28
CA GLU A 276 -0.29 1.13 -2.79
C GLU A 276 -1.83 1.15 -2.76
N ASN A 277 -2.48 0.58 -3.80
CA ASN A 277 -3.94 0.47 -3.83
C ASN A 277 -4.42 -0.77 -3.05
N ILE A 278 -4.46 -0.66 -1.74
CA ILE A 278 -4.68 -1.79 -0.84
C ILE A 278 -6.06 -2.44 -0.99
N LEU A 279 -7.14 -1.67 -1.23
CA LEU A 279 -8.50 -2.22 -1.32
C LEU A 279 -8.70 -3.06 -2.59
N ASP A 280 -8.25 -2.57 -3.75
CA ASP A 280 -8.31 -3.32 -5.00
C ASP A 280 -7.37 -4.53 -4.97
N ASN A 281 -6.22 -4.38 -4.29
CA ASN A 281 -5.29 -5.48 -4.11
C ASN A 281 -5.88 -6.63 -3.30
N PHE A 282 -6.64 -6.36 -2.25
CA PHE A 282 -7.37 -7.41 -1.53
C PHE A 282 -8.33 -8.19 -2.42
N LEU A 283 -9.08 -7.48 -3.27
CA LEU A 283 -10.00 -8.13 -4.22
C LEU A 283 -9.24 -8.95 -5.26
N TYR A 284 -8.11 -8.46 -5.75
CA TYR A 284 -7.23 -9.21 -6.64
C TYR A 284 -6.73 -10.50 -5.99
N ILE A 285 -6.14 -10.41 -4.79
CA ILE A 285 -5.67 -11.56 -4.02
C ILE A 285 -6.79 -12.59 -3.81
N ALA A 286 -7.98 -12.14 -3.40
CA ALA A 286 -9.11 -13.03 -3.18
C ALA A 286 -9.57 -13.75 -4.47
N LYS A 287 -9.54 -13.08 -5.62
CA LYS A 287 -9.86 -13.68 -6.92
C LYS A 287 -8.84 -14.72 -7.34
N GLU A 288 -7.55 -14.44 -7.14
CA GLU A 288 -6.47 -15.40 -7.43
C GLU A 288 -6.56 -16.63 -6.52
N LEU A 289 -6.80 -16.43 -5.21
CA LEU A 289 -7.03 -17.54 -4.28
C LEU A 289 -8.25 -18.36 -4.67
N LYS A 290 -9.38 -17.71 -4.99
CA LYS A 290 -10.59 -18.41 -5.47
C LYS A 290 -10.28 -19.24 -6.72
N SER A 291 -9.59 -18.68 -7.69
CA SER A 291 -9.18 -19.38 -8.92
C SER A 291 -8.34 -20.60 -8.61
N SER A 292 -7.32 -20.46 -7.74
CA SER A 292 -6.45 -21.57 -7.34
C SER A 292 -7.18 -22.69 -6.62
N PHE A 293 -8.14 -22.35 -5.74
CA PHE A 293 -8.95 -23.34 -5.00
C PHE A 293 -10.02 -24.03 -5.86
N SER A 294 -10.48 -23.40 -6.94
CA SER A 294 -11.52 -23.88 -7.83
C SER A 294 -10.98 -24.68 -9.02
N SER A 295 -9.67 -24.71 -9.23
CA SER A 295 -9.06 -25.47 -10.32
C SER A 295 -9.39 -26.95 -10.19
N PRO A 296 -9.90 -27.61 -11.25
CA PRO A 296 -10.30 -29.00 -11.19
C PRO A 296 -9.12 -29.89 -10.84
N LYS A 297 -9.37 -30.89 -9.96
CA LYS A 297 -8.41 -31.96 -9.72
C LYS A 297 -8.13 -32.64 -11.07
N ARG A 298 -6.91 -32.54 -11.57
CA ARG A 298 -6.50 -33.41 -12.68
C ARG A 298 -6.49 -34.83 -12.13
N ASN A 299 -7.48 -35.64 -12.54
CA ASN A 299 -7.43 -37.09 -12.37
C ASN A 299 -6.19 -37.57 -13.16
N ASN A 300 -5.17 -37.99 -12.42
CA ASN A 300 -4.06 -38.78 -12.98
C ASN A 300 -4.51 -40.22 -13.08
#